data_04e836b1905bebca2c89b639755f58fd
#
_entry.id   04e836b1905bebca2c89b639755f58fd
#
_cell.length_a   1.000
_cell.length_b   1.000
_cell.length_c   1.000
_cell.angle_alpha   90.00
_cell.angle_beta   90.00
_cell.angle_gamma   90.00
#
_symmetry.space_group_name_H-M   'P 1'
#
loop_
_entity.id
_entity.type
_entity.pdbx_description
1 polymer ?
#
loop_
_entity_poly.entity_id
_entity_poly.type
_entity_poly.pdbx_seq_one_letter_code
_entity_poly.pdbx_strand_id
1 'polypeptide(L)' 'MTEPLYRVVANDDERLSLWPLHKDDALGWRDTGIRGTRESCLAEIRKIWVDLRPKRLRD' A
#
# COMPACT_ATOMS: atom_id res chain seq x y z
N MET A 1 -6.22 0.32 24.33
CA MET A 1 -6.61 1.22 23.26
C MET A 1 -6.12 0.70 21.93
N THR A 2 -7.00 0.56 20.99
CA THR A 2 -6.65 -0.02 19.71
C THR A 2 -6.28 1.05 18.72
N GLU A 3 -5.16 0.87 18.05
CA GLU A 3 -4.80 1.79 16.99
C GLU A 3 -5.67 1.53 15.78
N PRO A 4 -5.98 2.58 15.01
CA PRO A 4 -6.72 2.38 13.78
C PRO A 4 -5.92 1.51 12.83
N LEU A 5 -6.62 0.65 12.13
CA LEU A 5 -5.99 -0.22 11.17
C LEU A 5 -6.23 0.31 9.77
N TYR A 6 -5.29 0.00 8.90
CA TYR A 6 -5.32 0.46 7.52
C TYR A 6 -5.06 -0.72 6.60
N ARG A 7 -5.30 -0.50 5.35
CA ARG A 7 -4.94 -1.48 4.32
C ARG A 7 -4.31 -0.74 3.16
N VAL A 8 -3.54 -1.48 2.39
CA VAL A 8 -2.88 -0.92 1.22
C VAL A 8 -3.65 -1.35 0.00
N VAL A 9 -3.94 -0.39 -0.86
CA VAL A 9 -4.63 -0.64 -2.11
C VAL A 9 -3.76 -0.15 -3.26
N ALA A 10 -4.00 -0.70 -4.43
CA ALA A 10 -3.22 -0.35 -5.61
C ALA A 10 -4.16 -0.06 -6.77
N ASN A 11 -3.75 0.83 -7.66
CA ASN A 11 -4.54 1.12 -8.83
C ASN A 11 -3.85 0.57 -10.07
N ASP A 12 -4.43 0.84 -11.23
CA ASP A 12 -3.91 0.31 -12.49
C ASP A 12 -2.56 0.90 -12.86
N ASP A 13 -2.25 2.07 -12.34
CA ASP A 13 -0.94 2.69 -12.56
C ASP A 13 0.11 2.16 -11.60
N GLU A 14 -0.24 1.15 -10.83
CA GLU A 14 0.64 0.55 -9.82
C GLU A 14 1.00 1.52 -8.73
N ARG A 15 0.11 2.45 -8.46
CA ARG A 15 0.27 3.34 -7.33
C ARG A 15 -0.34 2.72 -6.10
N LEU A 16 0.29 2.94 -4.98
CA LEU A 16 -0.18 2.39 -3.71
C LEU A 16 -0.74 3.50 -2.85
N SER A 17 -1.75 3.17 -2.09
CA SER A 17 -2.38 4.13 -1.21
C SER A 17 -2.75 3.47 0.09
N LEU A 18 -2.79 4.26 1.15
CA LEU A 18 -3.14 3.79 2.47
C LEU A 18 -4.56 4.21 2.77
N TRP A 19 -5.43 3.22 2.97
CA TRP A 19 -6.84 3.49 3.24
C TRP A 19 -7.23 2.93 4.58
N PRO A 20 -8.21 3.56 5.24
CA PRO A 20 -8.76 2.97 6.46
C PRO A 20 -9.28 1.58 6.18
N LEU A 21 -9.12 0.68 7.15
CA LEU A 21 -9.47 -0.70 6.94
C LEU A 21 -10.93 -0.89 6.53
N HIS A 22 -11.80 -0.03 7.04
CA HIS A 22 -13.24 -0.16 6.79
C HIS A 22 -13.73 0.64 5.59
N LYS A 23 -12.82 1.29 4.88
CA LYS A 23 -13.24 2.06 3.73
C LYS A 23 -13.66 1.12 2.62
N ASP A 24 -14.76 1.46 1.97
CA ASP A 24 -15.25 0.66 0.86
C ASP A 24 -14.32 0.78 -0.32
N ASP A 25 -14.33 -0.26 -1.14
CA ASP A 25 -13.52 -0.26 -2.34
C ASP A 25 -13.97 0.84 -3.29
N ALA A 26 -13.02 1.46 -3.94
CA ALA A 26 -13.31 2.46 -4.95
C ALA A 26 -12.96 1.89 -6.31
N LEU A 27 -13.65 2.39 -7.32
CA LEU A 27 -13.41 1.95 -8.67
C LEU A 27 -11.97 2.25 -9.07
N GLY A 28 -11.31 1.28 -9.65
CA GLY A 28 -9.93 1.48 -10.08
C GLY A 28 -8.89 1.13 -9.05
N TRP A 29 -9.31 0.75 -7.85
CA TRP A 29 -8.39 0.36 -6.79
C TRP A 29 -8.68 -1.06 -6.34
N ARG A 30 -7.64 -1.79 -6.03
CA ARG A 30 -7.79 -3.15 -5.55
C ARG A 30 -7.00 -3.33 -4.27
N ASP A 31 -7.48 -4.21 -3.41
CA ASP A 31 -6.85 -4.52 -2.14
C ASP A 31 -5.64 -5.41 -2.39
N THR A 32 -4.49 -4.99 -1.89
CA THR A 32 -3.28 -5.78 -2.04
C THR A 32 -3.18 -6.90 -1.02
N GLY A 33 -4.04 -6.86 0.00
CA GLY A 33 -3.97 -7.84 1.08
C GLY A 33 -3.12 -7.40 2.25
N ILE A 34 -2.41 -6.31 2.13
CA ILE A 34 -1.57 -5.79 3.20
C ILE A 34 -2.43 -5.02 4.17
N ARG A 35 -2.38 -5.38 5.43
CA ARG A 35 -3.18 -4.75 6.45
C ARG A 35 -2.36 -4.58 7.71
N GLY A 36 -2.71 -3.60 8.52
CA GLY A 36 -2.05 -3.38 9.78
C GLY A 36 -2.11 -1.94 10.21
N THR A 37 -1.23 -1.56 11.11
CA THR A 37 -1.15 -0.18 11.54
C THR A 37 -0.60 0.66 10.41
N ARG A 38 -0.74 1.97 10.56
CA ARG A 38 -0.23 2.88 9.55
C ARG A 38 1.25 2.66 9.31
N GLU A 39 2.01 2.52 10.38
CA GLU A 39 3.44 2.30 10.24
C GLU A 39 3.76 1.00 9.52
N SER A 40 3.06 -0.06 9.87
CA SER A 40 3.27 -1.33 9.22
C SER A 40 2.98 -1.26 7.74
N CYS A 41 1.87 -0.62 7.39
CA CYS A 41 1.50 -0.49 5.99
C CYS A 41 2.51 0.33 5.22
N LEU A 42 2.99 1.41 5.81
CA LEU A 42 3.99 2.25 5.15
C LEU A 42 5.29 1.50 4.95
N ALA A 43 5.67 0.68 5.90
CA ALA A 43 6.87 -0.14 5.75
C ALA A 43 6.73 -1.11 4.59
N GLU A 44 5.55 -1.71 4.45
CA GLU A 44 5.32 -2.63 3.34
C GLU A 44 5.31 -1.91 2.00
N ILE A 45 4.73 -0.72 1.97
CA ILE A 45 4.74 0.08 0.75
C ILE A 45 6.16 0.38 0.33
N ARG A 46 7.02 0.71 1.28
CA ARG A 46 8.41 0.99 0.96
C ARG A 46 9.10 -0.21 0.34
N LYS A 47 8.83 -1.40 0.87
CA LYS A 47 9.43 -2.59 0.31
C LYS A 47 9.01 -2.81 -1.13
N ILE A 48 7.73 -2.61 -1.39
CA ILE A 48 7.21 -2.79 -2.74
C ILE A 48 7.84 -1.78 -3.69
N TRP A 49 7.95 -0.54 -3.25
CA TRP A 49 8.54 0.50 -4.09
C TRP A 49 9.97 0.19 -4.44
N VAL A 50 10.73 -0.33 -3.49
CA VAL A 50 12.11 -0.70 -3.75
C VAL A 50 12.16 -1.80 -4.80
N ASP A 51 11.28 -2.79 -4.67
CA ASP A 51 11.28 -3.90 -5.60
C ASP A 51 10.87 -3.49 -7.01
N LEU A 52 9.99 -2.50 -7.11
CA LEU A 52 9.51 -2.06 -8.41
C LEU A 52 10.41 -1.07 -9.09
N ARG A 53 11.42 -0.58 -8.40
CA ARG A 53 12.31 0.42 -8.96
C ARG A 53 13.10 -0.19 -10.12
N PRO A 54 13.17 0.49 -11.25
CA PRO A 54 13.95 -0.02 -12.38
C PRO A 54 15.40 -0.16 -11.98
N LYS A 55 16.00 -1.24 -12.39
CA LYS A 55 17.39 -1.51 -12.02
C LYS A 55 18.37 -0.53 -12.61
N ARG A 56 18.07 -0.04 -13.78
CA ARG A 56 18.98 0.88 -14.43
C ARG A 56 19.19 2.16 -13.66
N LEU A 57 18.27 2.46 -12.77
CA LEU A 57 18.40 3.68 -11.97
C LEU A 57 19.42 3.56 -10.86
N ARG A 58 19.88 2.35 -10.62
CA ARG A 58 20.82 2.12 -9.55
C ARG A 58 22.26 2.37 -9.93
N ASP A 59 22.52 2.49 -11.17
CA ASP A 59 23.89 2.65 -11.64
C ASP A 59 24.31 4.08 -11.72
#